data_9a409495cced5439a868642b3ff33cba
#
_entry.id   9a409495cced5439a868642b3ff33cba
#
_cell.length_a   1.000
_cell.length_b   1.000
_cell.length_c   1.000
_cell.angle_alpha   90.00
_cell.angle_beta   90.00
_cell.angle_gamma   90.00
#
_symmetry.space_group_name_H-M   'P 1'
#
loop_
_entity.id
_entity.type
_entity.pdbx_description
1 polymer ?
#
loop_
_entity_poly.entity_id
_entity_poly.type
_entity_poly.pdbx_seq_one_letter_code
_entity_poly.pdbx_strand_id
1 'polypeptide(L)'
;SQLGERRVQAAVRGGEVVPLWTGVVVEAPRLLDPLTRAAAAQLTAGPRAALCGVTAAHLHGCECVASPDVHVVVPYGRVVRSRSGLVAHHSRFISEDVQEIGGLHVLALDRVIADLLCLLPWRGRARDALAVLDQALRMAGPEHETFRKAVAARLEQRPDNRGTVRARGLLDLGSERAESPPESWLRLILIEHGFPLPEVNWAITTPNGRELARLDLAWPRLRICVEYDGWETHAGRAAADAARAAELRRHGWIVIRVAVGDQRSIGELLSALRAAFAKRGYTW
;
A
#
# COMPACT_ATOMS: atom_id res chain seq x y z
N SER A 1 -6.73 29.08 -29.57
CA SER A 1 -6.48 30.22 -30.49
C SER A 1 -5.12 30.06 -31.15
N GLN A 2 -4.95 30.45 -32.42
CA GLN A 2 -3.67 30.35 -33.18
C GLN A 2 -2.50 31.05 -32.46
N LEU A 3 -2.77 32.12 -31.69
CA LEU A 3 -1.77 32.81 -30.86
C LEU A 3 -1.25 31.91 -29.72
N GLY A 4 -2.08 31.07 -29.13
CA GLY A 4 -1.69 30.12 -28.10
C GLY A 4 -0.80 29.01 -28.68
N GLU A 5 -1.14 28.48 -29.84
CA GLU A 5 -0.35 27.41 -30.48
C GLU A 5 1.06 27.87 -30.86
N ARG A 6 1.22 29.08 -31.40
CA ARG A 6 2.54 29.65 -31.74
C ARG A 6 3.44 29.83 -30.50
N ARG A 7 2.87 30.26 -29.35
CA ARG A 7 3.58 30.39 -28.09
C ARG A 7 4.01 29.05 -27.56
N VAL A 8 3.13 28.04 -27.56
CA VAL A 8 3.47 26.65 -27.13
C VAL A 8 4.58 26.10 -28.03
N GLN A 9 4.50 26.25 -29.34
CA GLN A 9 5.55 25.80 -30.27
C GLN A 9 6.90 26.49 -30.01
N ALA A 10 6.91 27.78 -29.68
CA ALA A 10 8.13 28.51 -29.31
C ALA A 10 8.71 27.99 -28.02
N ALA A 11 7.91 27.77 -26.97
CA ALA A 11 8.34 27.21 -25.68
C ALA A 11 8.87 25.78 -25.83
N VAL A 12 8.27 24.95 -26.69
CA VAL A 12 8.80 23.61 -27.00
C VAL A 12 10.15 23.70 -27.68
N ARG A 13 10.32 24.61 -28.68
CA ARG A 13 11.61 24.81 -29.35
C ARG A 13 12.69 25.37 -28.41
N GLY A 14 12.28 26.21 -27.47
CA GLY A 14 13.16 26.77 -26.42
C GLY A 14 13.48 25.78 -25.29
N GLY A 15 12.86 24.61 -25.24
CA GLY A 15 13.04 23.63 -24.18
C GLY A 15 12.41 23.99 -22.84
N GLU A 16 11.58 25.04 -22.79
CA GLU A 16 10.85 25.45 -21.57
C GLU A 16 9.75 24.44 -21.20
N VAL A 17 9.09 23.88 -22.22
CA VAL A 17 8.10 22.80 -22.05
C VAL A 17 8.46 21.63 -22.96
N VAL A 18 8.09 20.43 -22.52
CA VAL A 18 8.32 19.18 -23.25
C VAL A 18 6.99 18.46 -23.51
N PRO A 19 6.82 17.84 -24.69
CA PRO A 19 5.67 17.01 -24.97
C PRO A 19 5.70 15.76 -24.04
N LEU A 20 4.64 15.56 -23.26
CA LEU A 20 4.48 14.35 -22.44
C LEU A 20 3.62 13.30 -23.15
N TRP A 21 2.44 13.74 -23.62
CA TRP A 21 1.53 12.93 -24.45
C TRP A 21 0.92 13.78 -25.56
N THR A 22 0.25 13.16 -26.53
CA THR A 22 -0.38 13.86 -27.66
C THR A 22 -1.31 14.97 -27.17
N GLY A 23 -1.00 16.21 -27.56
CA GLY A 23 -1.76 17.39 -27.19
C GLY A 23 -1.50 17.94 -25.78
N VAL A 24 -0.59 17.32 -25.01
CA VAL A 24 -0.25 17.77 -23.65
C VAL A 24 1.27 17.98 -23.53
N VAL A 25 1.63 19.19 -23.10
CA VAL A 25 3.01 19.59 -22.78
C VAL A 25 3.11 19.92 -21.30
N VAL A 26 4.27 19.72 -20.72
CA VAL A 26 4.58 20.04 -19.32
C VAL A 26 5.86 20.86 -19.24
N GLU A 27 5.99 21.69 -18.22
CA GLU A 27 7.26 22.38 -17.95
C GLU A 27 8.40 21.39 -17.78
N ALA A 28 9.54 21.62 -18.43
CA ALA A 28 10.64 20.69 -18.44
C ALA A 28 11.13 20.28 -17.02
N PRO A 29 11.26 21.20 -16.04
CA PRO A 29 11.64 20.83 -14.67
C PRO A 29 10.61 19.96 -13.93
N ARG A 30 9.36 19.99 -14.38
CA ARG A 30 8.22 19.27 -13.74
C ARG A 30 7.84 17.97 -14.44
N LEU A 31 8.65 17.52 -15.42
CA LEU A 31 8.38 16.30 -16.19
C LEU A 31 8.21 15.05 -15.32
N LEU A 32 8.96 14.96 -14.23
CA LEU A 32 8.92 13.83 -13.30
C LEU A 32 8.05 14.09 -12.06
N ASP A 33 7.51 15.30 -11.91
CA ASP A 33 6.64 15.64 -10.79
C ASP A 33 5.33 14.84 -10.85
N PRO A 34 4.99 14.03 -9.80
CA PRO A 34 3.83 13.16 -9.81
C PRO A 34 2.50 13.90 -10.01
N LEU A 35 2.33 15.07 -9.39
CA LEU A 35 1.11 15.87 -9.51
C LEU A 35 0.94 16.44 -10.92
N THR A 36 2.04 16.94 -11.52
CA THR A 36 2.05 17.41 -12.89
C THR A 36 1.69 16.29 -13.87
N ARG A 37 2.24 15.10 -13.67
CA ARG A 37 1.92 13.93 -14.49
C ARG A 37 0.47 13.49 -14.33
N ALA A 38 -0.07 13.51 -13.09
CA ALA A 38 -1.47 13.22 -12.81
C ALA A 38 -2.42 14.22 -13.52
N ALA A 39 -2.13 15.51 -13.43
CA ALA A 39 -2.89 16.56 -14.13
C ALA A 39 -2.82 16.37 -15.66
N ALA A 40 -1.63 16.11 -16.20
CA ALA A 40 -1.45 15.86 -17.63
C ALA A 40 -2.22 14.60 -18.10
N ALA A 41 -2.27 13.55 -17.28
CA ALA A 41 -3.02 12.33 -17.57
C ALA A 41 -4.53 12.61 -17.63
N GLN A 42 -5.05 13.38 -16.68
CA GLN A 42 -6.47 13.76 -16.65
C GLN A 42 -6.83 14.66 -17.85
N LEU A 43 -5.99 15.61 -18.21
CA LEU A 43 -6.18 16.42 -19.43
C LEU A 43 -6.20 15.54 -20.68
N THR A 44 -5.28 14.58 -20.79
CA THR A 44 -5.22 13.62 -21.91
C THR A 44 -6.45 12.75 -21.98
N ALA A 45 -6.94 12.27 -20.84
CA ALA A 45 -8.10 11.39 -20.74
C ALA A 45 -9.42 12.16 -20.86
N GLY A 46 -9.42 13.48 -20.54
CA GLY A 46 -10.52 14.42 -20.69
C GLY A 46 -11.42 14.56 -19.47
N PRO A 47 -12.41 15.45 -19.51
CA PRO A 47 -13.10 15.97 -18.32
C PRO A 47 -13.94 14.95 -17.55
N ARG A 48 -14.27 13.81 -18.16
CA ARG A 48 -15.00 12.70 -17.50
C ARG A 48 -14.07 11.60 -16.98
N ALA A 49 -12.77 11.81 -17.00
CA ALA A 49 -11.80 10.87 -16.45
C ALA A 49 -11.57 11.18 -14.96
N ALA A 50 -11.27 10.13 -14.19
CA ALA A 50 -10.77 10.24 -12.83
C ALA A 50 -9.44 9.50 -12.68
N LEU A 51 -8.59 9.95 -11.78
CA LEU A 51 -7.41 9.22 -11.37
C LEU A 51 -7.84 8.01 -10.54
N CYS A 52 -7.17 6.88 -10.73
CA CYS A 52 -7.54 5.60 -10.11
C CYS A 52 -6.32 4.78 -9.72
N GLY A 53 -6.55 3.60 -9.14
CA GLY A 53 -5.49 2.65 -8.82
C GLY A 53 -4.41 3.24 -7.92
N VAL A 54 -3.13 2.90 -8.19
CA VAL A 54 -1.99 3.36 -7.40
C VAL A 54 -1.86 4.88 -7.40
N THR A 55 -2.13 5.54 -8.53
CA THR A 55 -2.08 7.01 -8.62
C THR A 55 -3.07 7.68 -7.68
N ALA A 56 -4.31 7.18 -7.64
CA ALA A 56 -5.31 7.69 -6.70
C ALA A 56 -4.95 7.38 -5.25
N ALA A 57 -4.44 6.18 -4.96
CA ALA A 57 -3.97 5.83 -3.63
C ALA A 57 -2.92 6.82 -3.11
N HIS A 58 -1.93 7.17 -3.94
CA HIS A 58 -0.92 8.19 -3.61
C HIS A 58 -1.52 9.57 -3.33
N LEU A 59 -2.47 10.01 -4.16
CA LEU A 59 -3.13 11.30 -3.96
C LEU A 59 -3.95 11.35 -2.67
N HIS A 60 -4.44 10.20 -2.21
CA HIS A 60 -5.07 10.04 -0.90
C HIS A 60 -4.06 9.89 0.26
N GLY A 61 -2.74 9.85 -0.01
CA GLY A 61 -1.71 9.68 1.01
C GLY A 61 -1.26 8.24 1.26
N CYS A 62 -1.74 7.26 0.46
CA CYS A 62 -1.27 5.87 0.52
C CYS A 62 -0.07 5.68 -0.42
N GLU A 63 1.16 5.81 0.11
CA GLU A 63 2.40 5.86 -0.68
C GLU A 63 3.16 4.53 -0.72
N CYS A 64 2.65 3.49 -0.07
CA CYS A 64 3.35 2.21 0.10
C CYS A 64 3.49 1.37 -1.19
N VAL A 65 2.76 1.72 -2.25
CA VAL A 65 2.77 1.00 -3.53
C VAL A 65 3.14 1.95 -4.66
N ALA A 66 4.28 1.72 -5.29
CA ALA A 66 4.75 2.54 -6.40
C ALA A 66 4.26 2.00 -7.77
N SER A 67 4.08 2.92 -8.71
CA SER A 67 3.89 2.66 -10.14
C SER A 67 4.61 3.72 -10.96
N PRO A 68 5.36 3.36 -12.01
CA PRO A 68 5.95 4.33 -12.94
C PRO A 68 4.90 4.99 -13.83
N ASP A 69 3.72 4.35 -13.96
CA ASP A 69 2.63 4.81 -14.80
C ASP A 69 1.58 5.55 -13.99
N VAL A 70 0.98 6.57 -14.61
CA VAL A 70 -0.21 7.23 -14.09
C VAL A 70 -1.45 6.45 -14.50
N HIS A 71 -2.33 6.17 -13.58
CA HIS A 71 -3.56 5.40 -13.79
C HIS A 71 -4.77 6.33 -13.86
N VAL A 72 -5.52 6.25 -14.94
CA VAL A 72 -6.80 6.95 -15.12
C VAL A 72 -7.91 5.95 -15.42
N VAL A 73 -9.12 6.26 -15.00
CA VAL A 73 -10.33 5.54 -15.38
C VAL A 73 -11.24 6.45 -16.18
N VAL A 74 -11.81 5.90 -17.24
CA VAL A 74 -12.81 6.60 -18.08
C VAL A 74 -14.09 5.76 -18.17
N PRO A 75 -15.27 6.39 -18.32
CA PRO A 75 -16.50 5.65 -18.56
C PRO A 75 -16.45 4.83 -19.85
N TYR A 76 -17.18 3.73 -19.91
CA TYR A 76 -17.38 2.97 -21.14
C TYR A 76 -17.94 3.90 -22.24
N GLY A 77 -17.52 3.66 -23.47
CA GLY A 77 -17.90 4.49 -24.63
C GLY A 77 -16.92 5.62 -24.95
N ARG A 78 -15.97 5.93 -24.06
CA ARG A 78 -14.84 6.80 -24.37
C ARG A 78 -13.58 5.97 -24.64
N VAL A 79 -13.01 6.16 -25.82
CA VAL A 79 -11.78 5.45 -26.20
C VAL A 79 -10.55 6.26 -25.76
N VAL A 80 -9.94 5.83 -24.67
CA VAL A 80 -8.61 6.28 -24.24
C VAL A 80 -7.69 5.07 -24.22
N ARG A 81 -6.59 5.12 -24.97
CA ARG A 81 -5.64 4.01 -25.04
C ARG A 81 -4.49 4.22 -24.07
N SER A 82 -4.11 3.15 -23.38
CA SER A 82 -2.86 3.13 -22.61
C SER A 82 -1.65 3.37 -23.51
N ARG A 83 -0.65 4.00 -22.96
CA ARG A 83 0.63 4.32 -23.62
C ARG A 83 1.73 4.41 -22.57
N SER A 84 2.98 4.58 -22.97
CA SER A 84 4.10 4.74 -22.04
C SER A 84 3.81 5.82 -21.00
N GLY A 85 3.90 5.47 -19.72
CA GLY A 85 3.64 6.35 -18.59
C GLY A 85 2.17 6.65 -18.27
N LEU A 86 1.20 6.06 -19.03
CA LEU A 86 -0.24 6.26 -18.84
C LEU A 86 -1.01 4.95 -19.03
N VAL A 87 -1.68 4.48 -18.00
CA VAL A 87 -2.57 3.32 -18.04
C VAL A 87 -4.02 3.79 -17.96
N ALA A 88 -4.79 3.51 -19.01
CA ALA A 88 -6.21 3.84 -19.09
C ALA A 88 -7.06 2.60 -18.76
N HIS A 89 -7.90 2.73 -17.76
CA HIS A 89 -8.90 1.74 -17.36
C HIS A 89 -10.28 2.19 -17.85
N HIS A 90 -11.16 1.21 -18.11
CA HIS A 90 -12.54 1.48 -18.47
C HIS A 90 -13.45 0.83 -17.42
N SER A 91 -14.30 1.65 -16.78
CA SER A 91 -15.21 1.16 -15.75
C SER A 91 -16.45 2.05 -15.67
N ARG A 92 -17.48 1.53 -15.00
CA ARG A 92 -18.63 2.35 -14.58
C ARG A 92 -18.30 3.00 -13.24
N PHE A 93 -18.51 4.29 -13.16
CA PHE A 93 -18.46 5.08 -11.92
C PHE A 93 -19.41 6.27 -12.07
N ILE A 94 -19.85 6.79 -10.94
CA ILE A 94 -20.76 7.93 -10.84
C ILE A 94 -20.05 9.10 -10.18
N SER A 95 -20.67 10.28 -10.15
CA SER A 95 -20.09 11.49 -9.55
C SER A 95 -19.73 11.30 -8.08
N GLU A 96 -20.50 10.52 -7.35
CA GLU A 96 -20.32 10.21 -5.94
C GLU A 96 -19.09 9.31 -5.67
N ASP A 97 -18.61 8.63 -6.71
CA ASP A 97 -17.35 7.87 -6.65
C ASP A 97 -16.11 8.76 -6.81
N VAL A 98 -16.28 10.04 -7.16
CA VAL A 98 -15.19 10.96 -7.49
C VAL A 98 -15.09 12.06 -6.44
N GLN A 99 -13.89 12.29 -5.98
CA GLN A 99 -13.52 13.40 -5.08
C GLN A 99 -12.58 14.36 -5.80
N GLU A 100 -12.55 15.61 -5.37
CA GLU A 100 -11.56 16.57 -5.85
C GLU A 100 -10.41 16.67 -4.85
N ILE A 101 -9.19 16.39 -5.32
CA ILE A 101 -7.96 16.52 -4.53
C ILE A 101 -7.00 17.40 -5.31
N GLY A 102 -6.70 18.59 -4.79
CA GLY A 102 -5.77 19.52 -5.44
C GLY A 102 -6.19 19.94 -6.85
N GLY A 103 -7.51 20.05 -7.13
CA GLY A 103 -8.06 20.36 -8.44
C GLY A 103 -8.11 19.18 -9.41
N LEU A 104 -7.80 17.95 -8.94
CA LEU A 104 -7.82 16.71 -9.72
C LEU A 104 -9.04 15.86 -9.35
N HIS A 105 -9.68 15.25 -10.33
CA HIS A 105 -10.73 14.26 -10.10
C HIS A 105 -10.11 12.92 -9.77
N VAL A 106 -10.39 12.41 -8.58
CA VAL A 106 -9.79 11.19 -8.04
C VAL A 106 -10.89 10.26 -7.55
N LEU A 107 -10.81 8.96 -7.83
CA LEU A 107 -11.76 8.01 -7.24
C LEU A 107 -11.64 8.01 -5.72
N ALA A 108 -12.78 7.87 -5.03
CA ALA A 108 -12.86 7.77 -3.58
C ALA A 108 -11.99 6.62 -3.05
N LEU A 109 -11.35 6.81 -1.88
CA LEU A 109 -10.33 5.89 -1.38
C LEU A 109 -10.88 4.47 -1.14
N ASP A 110 -12.09 4.32 -0.63
CA ASP A 110 -12.75 3.03 -0.43
C ASP A 110 -12.88 2.24 -1.76
N ARG A 111 -13.24 2.93 -2.84
CA ARG A 111 -13.31 2.36 -4.17
C ARG A 111 -11.92 1.98 -4.70
N VAL A 112 -10.94 2.86 -4.52
CA VAL A 112 -9.54 2.62 -4.92
C VAL A 112 -8.98 1.39 -4.23
N ILE A 113 -9.18 1.26 -2.92
CA ILE A 113 -8.71 0.09 -2.14
C ILE A 113 -9.40 -1.20 -2.61
N ALA A 114 -10.73 -1.18 -2.80
CA ALA A 114 -11.44 -2.35 -3.33
C ALA A 114 -10.90 -2.80 -4.71
N ASP A 115 -10.62 -1.86 -5.60
CA ASP A 115 -10.06 -2.16 -6.92
C ASP A 115 -8.62 -2.70 -6.83
N LEU A 116 -7.78 -2.15 -5.95
CA LEU A 116 -6.39 -2.61 -5.73
C LEU A 116 -6.35 -4.00 -5.08
N LEU A 117 -7.23 -4.30 -4.13
CA LEU A 117 -7.36 -5.63 -3.52
C LEU A 117 -7.72 -6.72 -4.54
N CYS A 118 -8.46 -6.38 -5.59
CA CYS A 118 -8.75 -7.31 -6.69
C CYS A 118 -7.58 -7.40 -7.68
N LEU A 119 -6.96 -6.27 -8.04
CA LEU A 119 -6.02 -6.18 -9.15
C LEU A 119 -4.60 -6.64 -8.77
N LEU A 120 -4.08 -6.20 -7.62
CA LEU A 120 -2.68 -6.46 -7.24
C LEU A 120 -2.39 -7.95 -7.03
N PRO A 121 -3.26 -8.74 -6.34
CA PRO A 121 -3.05 -10.19 -6.21
C PRO A 121 -3.03 -10.92 -7.55
N TRP A 122 -3.85 -10.49 -8.50
CA TRP A 122 -3.86 -11.06 -9.86
C TRP A 122 -2.52 -10.85 -10.59
N ARG A 123 -1.80 -9.78 -10.24
CA ARG A 123 -0.47 -9.47 -10.76
C ARG A 123 0.67 -10.02 -9.89
N GLY A 124 0.40 -10.95 -8.99
CA GLY A 124 1.41 -11.50 -8.07
C GLY A 124 1.82 -10.55 -6.94
N ARG A 125 1.11 -9.41 -6.75
CA ARG A 125 1.42 -8.36 -5.78
C ARG A 125 0.46 -8.36 -4.59
N ALA A 126 0.11 -9.53 -4.05
CA ALA A 126 -0.81 -9.65 -2.92
C ALA A 126 -0.32 -8.93 -1.65
N ARG A 127 1.00 -8.93 -1.44
CA ARG A 127 1.64 -8.23 -0.30
C ARG A 127 1.45 -6.73 -0.37
N ASP A 128 1.56 -6.17 -1.58
CA ASP A 128 1.31 -4.75 -1.80
C ASP A 128 -0.18 -4.40 -1.61
N ALA A 129 -1.08 -5.32 -1.98
CA ALA A 129 -2.51 -5.14 -1.74
C ALA A 129 -2.83 -5.07 -0.23
N LEU A 130 -2.20 -5.93 0.58
CA LEU A 130 -2.37 -5.86 2.03
C LEU A 130 -1.74 -4.60 2.62
N ALA A 131 -0.54 -4.20 2.16
CA ALA A 131 0.14 -3.01 2.65
C ALA A 131 -0.66 -1.72 2.38
N VAL A 132 -1.24 -1.57 1.19
CA VAL A 132 -2.06 -0.38 0.88
C VAL A 132 -3.37 -0.36 1.67
N LEU A 133 -3.96 -1.52 1.94
CA LEU A 133 -5.13 -1.64 2.82
C LEU A 133 -4.79 -1.23 4.26
N ASP A 134 -3.72 -1.78 4.82
CA ASP A 134 -3.27 -1.47 6.17
C ASP A 134 -2.98 0.03 6.34
N GLN A 135 -2.30 0.63 5.37
CA GLN A 135 -2.05 2.07 5.38
C GLN A 135 -3.35 2.87 5.33
N ALA A 136 -4.31 2.49 4.49
CA ALA A 136 -5.60 3.16 4.41
C ALA A 136 -6.42 3.03 5.71
N LEU A 137 -6.43 1.83 6.31
CA LEU A 137 -7.07 1.60 7.61
C LEU A 137 -6.43 2.44 8.72
N ARG A 138 -5.09 2.52 8.76
CA ARG A 138 -4.36 3.36 9.72
C ARG A 138 -4.69 4.85 9.54
N MET A 139 -4.75 5.32 8.30
CA MET A 139 -5.11 6.71 8.00
C MET A 139 -6.55 7.04 8.40
N ALA A 140 -7.47 6.08 8.32
CA ALA A 140 -8.84 6.24 8.80
C ALA A 140 -8.94 6.38 10.33
N GLY A 141 -7.89 6.02 11.07
CA GLY A 141 -7.83 6.19 12.52
C GLY A 141 -9.01 5.53 13.25
N PRO A 142 -9.77 6.27 14.08
CA PRO A 142 -10.93 5.73 14.80
C PRO A 142 -12.02 5.18 13.87
N GLU A 143 -12.10 5.66 12.63
CA GLU A 143 -13.11 5.26 11.64
C GLU A 143 -12.69 4.04 10.79
N HIS A 144 -11.58 3.36 11.16
CA HIS A 144 -11.05 2.24 10.37
C HIS A 144 -12.07 1.12 10.11
N GLU A 145 -12.95 0.81 11.07
CA GLU A 145 -14.01 -0.18 10.87
C GLU A 145 -15.13 0.30 9.93
N THR A 146 -15.48 1.57 10.00
CA THR A 146 -16.42 2.20 9.05
C THR A 146 -15.85 2.16 7.64
N PHE A 147 -14.55 2.49 7.50
CA PHE A 147 -13.84 2.42 6.24
C PHE A 147 -13.76 0.98 5.71
N ARG A 148 -13.44 0.00 6.57
CA ARG A 148 -13.43 -1.42 6.20
C ARG A 148 -14.78 -1.88 5.63
N LYS A 149 -15.89 -1.50 6.27
CA LYS A 149 -17.25 -1.78 5.78
C LYS A 149 -17.54 -1.12 4.44
N ALA A 150 -17.07 0.13 4.24
CA ALA A 150 -17.21 0.80 2.95
C ALA A 150 -16.46 0.05 1.84
N VAL A 151 -15.22 -0.39 2.07
CA VAL A 151 -14.47 -1.23 1.13
C VAL A 151 -15.19 -2.55 0.85
N ALA A 152 -15.74 -3.22 1.87
CA ALA A 152 -16.51 -4.44 1.71
C ALA A 152 -17.74 -4.23 0.81
N ALA A 153 -18.50 -3.16 1.03
CA ALA A 153 -19.66 -2.79 0.21
C ALA A 153 -19.26 -2.53 -1.25
N ARG A 154 -18.08 -1.88 -1.49
CA ARG A 154 -17.54 -1.70 -2.85
C ARG A 154 -17.24 -3.05 -3.51
N LEU A 155 -16.67 -4.01 -2.79
CA LEU A 155 -16.39 -5.36 -3.31
C LEU A 155 -17.69 -6.12 -3.67
N GLU A 156 -18.76 -5.96 -2.89
CA GLU A 156 -20.07 -6.57 -3.15
C GLU A 156 -20.76 -5.97 -4.38
N GLN A 157 -20.64 -4.67 -4.57
CA GLN A 157 -21.29 -3.92 -5.66
C GLN A 157 -20.52 -4.00 -6.99
N ARG A 158 -19.36 -4.69 -7.03
CA ARG A 158 -18.55 -4.79 -8.25
C ARG A 158 -19.31 -5.53 -9.35
N PRO A 159 -19.42 -4.96 -10.54
CA PRO A 159 -20.01 -5.66 -11.70
C PRO A 159 -19.13 -6.82 -12.19
N ASP A 160 -17.82 -6.77 -11.93
CA ASP A 160 -16.85 -7.80 -12.23
C ASP A 160 -16.40 -8.50 -10.95
N ASN A 161 -16.80 -9.75 -10.78
CA ASN A 161 -16.48 -10.55 -9.59
C ASN A 161 -15.06 -11.14 -9.58
N ARG A 162 -14.25 -10.91 -10.61
CA ARG A 162 -12.88 -11.43 -10.67
C ARG A 162 -12.03 -10.86 -9.55
N GLY A 163 -11.41 -11.77 -8.79
CA GLY A 163 -10.54 -11.42 -7.67
C GLY A 163 -11.25 -11.06 -6.37
N THR A 164 -12.60 -10.96 -6.32
CA THR A 164 -13.32 -10.52 -5.12
C THR A 164 -13.20 -11.49 -3.95
N VAL A 165 -13.13 -12.80 -4.19
CA VAL A 165 -12.95 -13.80 -3.11
C VAL A 165 -11.61 -13.58 -2.40
N ARG A 166 -10.52 -13.43 -3.17
CA ARG A 166 -9.19 -13.15 -2.60
C ARG A 166 -9.12 -11.78 -1.95
N ALA A 167 -9.78 -10.79 -2.55
CA ALA A 167 -9.85 -9.44 -2.01
C ALA A 167 -10.56 -9.40 -0.64
N ARG A 168 -11.64 -10.16 -0.45
CA ARG A 168 -12.31 -10.30 0.85
C ARG A 168 -11.39 -10.95 1.87
N GLY A 169 -10.71 -12.04 1.53
CA GLY A 169 -9.74 -12.66 2.43
C GLY A 169 -8.61 -11.69 2.85
N LEU A 170 -8.13 -10.83 1.95
CA LEU A 170 -7.16 -9.80 2.29
C LEU A 170 -7.78 -8.70 3.16
N LEU A 171 -9.03 -8.31 2.89
CA LEU A 171 -9.75 -7.32 3.69
C LEU A 171 -9.91 -7.76 5.14
N ASP A 172 -10.21 -9.06 5.34
CA ASP A 172 -10.32 -9.67 6.67
C ASP A 172 -8.96 -9.69 7.42
N LEU A 173 -7.86 -9.75 6.68
CA LEU A 173 -6.51 -9.69 7.23
C LEU A 173 -6.02 -8.26 7.49
N GLY A 174 -6.68 -7.22 6.99
CA GLY A 174 -6.25 -5.84 7.17
C GLY A 174 -6.09 -5.44 8.63
N SER A 175 -5.12 -4.58 8.92
CA SER A 175 -4.85 -4.07 10.28
C SER A 175 -4.49 -2.58 10.24
N GLU A 176 -5.17 -1.80 11.04
CA GLU A 176 -4.87 -0.37 11.26
C GLU A 176 -3.58 -0.17 12.05
N ARG A 177 -3.07 -1.24 12.68
CA ARG A 177 -1.89 -1.20 13.53
C ARG A 177 -0.57 -1.36 12.77
N ALA A 178 -0.59 -1.85 11.53
CA ALA A 178 0.63 -1.97 10.74
C ALA A 178 1.22 -0.59 10.44
N GLU A 179 2.46 -0.35 10.81
CA GLU A 179 3.13 0.95 10.70
C GLU A 179 3.95 1.08 9.42
N SER A 180 4.29 -0.05 8.79
CA SER A 180 5.11 -0.06 7.58
C SER A 180 4.68 -1.15 6.58
N PRO A 181 4.96 -0.95 5.27
CA PRO A 181 4.71 -1.97 4.26
C PRO A 181 5.44 -3.30 4.52
N PRO A 182 6.71 -3.32 4.96
CA PRO A 182 7.41 -4.56 5.31
C PRO A 182 6.71 -5.40 6.39
N GLU A 183 6.10 -4.77 7.40
CA GLU A 183 5.31 -5.48 8.42
C GLU A 183 4.11 -6.19 7.80
N SER A 184 3.38 -5.51 6.91
CA SER A 184 2.24 -6.08 6.18
C SER A 184 2.69 -7.24 5.27
N TRP A 185 3.82 -7.10 4.56
CA TRP A 185 4.38 -8.13 3.71
C TRP A 185 4.79 -9.37 4.51
N LEU A 186 5.50 -9.14 5.61
CA LEU A 186 5.96 -10.21 6.50
C LEU A 186 4.76 -10.96 7.09
N ARG A 187 3.74 -10.24 7.56
CA ARG A 187 2.51 -10.82 8.09
C ARG A 187 1.82 -11.72 7.07
N LEU A 188 1.67 -11.27 5.82
CA LEU A 188 1.06 -12.08 4.77
C LEU A 188 1.90 -13.33 4.46
N ILE A 189 3.24 -13.21 4.40
CA ILE A 189 4.14 -14.36 4.20
C ILE A 189 3.90 -15.41 5.29
N LEU A 190 3.84 -15.02 6.55
CA LEU A 190 3.65 -15.94 7.66
C LEU A 190 2.30 -16.66 7.58
N ILE A 191 1.24 -15.94 7.27
CA ILE A 191 -0.11 -16.50 7.11
C ILE A 191 -0.17 -17.47 5.93
N GLU A 192 0.42 -17.10 4.78
CA GLU A 192 0.49 -17.97 3.58
C GLU A 192 1.31 -19.26 3.84
N HIS A 193 2.22 -19.25 4.82
CA HIS A 193 2.97 -20.45 5.25
C HIS A 193 2.34 -21.20 6.44
N GLY A 194 1.09 -20.87 6.77
CA GLY A 194 0.26 -21.59 7.74
C GLY A 194 0.48 -21.19 9.19
N PHE A 195 1.22 -20.13 9.49
CA PHE A 195 1.33 -19.63 10.87
C PHE A 195 0.01 -19.01 11.32
N PRO A 196 -0.37 -19.14 12.61
CA PRO A 196 -1.52 -18.44 13.16
C PRO A 196 -1.40 -16.93 12.96
N LEU A 197 -2.55 -16.24 12.84
CA LEU A 197 -2.58 -14.79 12.70
C LEU A 197 -1.86 -14.12 13.89
N PRO A 198 -0.79 -13.36 13.65
CA PRO A 198 -0.11 -12.62 14.71
C PRO A 198 -0.86 -11.36 15.10
N GLU A 199 -0.71 -10.93 16.34
CA GLU A 199 -1.01 -9.57 16.77
C GLU A 199 0.01 -8.60 16.15
N VAL A 200 -0.47 -7.47 15.66
CA VAL A 200 0.34 -6.43 14.99
C VAL A 200 0.64 -5.31 15.98
N ASN A 201 1.91 -4.87 16.02
CA ASN A 201 2.38 -3.80 16.88
C ASN A 201 1.92 -3.98 18.35
N TRP A 202 2.18 -5.19 18.87
CA TRP A 202 1.76 -5.56 20.22
C TRP A 202 2.59 -4.84 21.29
N ALA A 203 1.92 -4.01 22.09
CA ALA A 203 2.56 -3.32 23.20
C ALA A 203 2.70 -4.26 24.42
N ILE A 204 3.94 -4.43 24.91
CA ILE A 204 4.21 -5.04 26.21
C ILE A 204 4.21 -3.91 27.25
N THR A 205 3.32 -4.02 28.22
CA THR A 205 3.20 -3.02 29.30
C THR A 205 3.61 -3.61 30.65
N THR A 206 4.21 -2.77 31.49
CA THR A 206 4.42 -3.07 32.91
C THR A 206 3.08 -3.09 33.66
N PRO A 207 3.02 -3.67 34.89
CA PRO A 207 1.83 -3.56 35.75
C PRO A 207 1.37 -2.10 36.02
N ASN A 208 2.29 -1.15 35.92
CA ASN A 208 2.01 0.28 36.11
C ASN A 208 1.55 0.97 34.80
N GLY A 209 1.28 0.23 33.72
CA GLY A 209 0.83 0.76 32.44
C GLY A 209 1.91 1.39 31.55
N ARG A 210 3.20 1.35 31.96
CA ARG A 210 4.30 1.86 31.13
C ARG A 210 4.60 0.87 30.00
N GLU A 211 4.64 1.34 28.76
CA GLU A 211 5.09 0.54 27.62
C GLU A 211 6.59 0.21 27.76
N LEU A 212 6.92 -1.08 27.76
CA LEU A 212 8.29 -1.59 27.76
C LEU A 212 8.84 -1.76 26.36
N ALA A 213 8.00 -2.27 25.48
CA ALA A 213 8.36 -2.58 24.11
C ALA A 213 7.10 -2.68 23.25
N ARG A 214 7.25 -2.41 21.95
CA ARG A 214 6.26 -2.68 20.92
C ARG A 214 6.86 -3.70 19.96
N LEU A 215 6.13 -4.77 19.69
CA LEU A 215 6.57 -5.90 18.88
C LEU A 215 5.83 -5.89 17.56
N ASP A 216 6.54 -5.89 16.42
CA ASP A 216 5.94 -5.72 15.09
C ASP A 216 4.89 -6.81 14.81
N LEU A 217 5.27 -8.09 15.03
CA LEU A 217 4.36 -9.23 14.94
C LEU A 217 4.57 -10.13 16.15
N ALA A 218 3.49 -10.46 16.86
CA ALA A 218 3.58 -11.21 18.11
C ALA A 218 2.51 -12.29 18.24
N TRP A 219 2.86 -13.36 18.97
CA TRP A 219 1.92 -14.35 19.52
C TRP A 219 2.03 -14.32 21.05
N PRO A 220 1.30 -13.41 21.72
CA PRO A 220 1.50 -13.14 23.15
C PRO A 220 1.32 -14.36 24.06
N ARG A 221 0.35 -15.23 23.74
CA ARG A 221 0.10 -16.47 24.51
C ARG A 221 1.28 -17.43 24.46
N LEU A 222 2.04 -17.41 23.37
CA LEU A 222 3.24 -18.24 23.17
C LEU A 222 4.52 -17.49 23.54
N ARG A 223 4.45 -16.19 23.79
CA ARG A 223 5.61 -15.31 23.96
C ARG A 223 6.62 -15.46 22.82
N ILE A 224 6.15 -15.44 21.59
CA ILE A 224 6.95 -15.44 20.38
C ILE A 224 6.71 -14.12 19.68
N CYS A 225 7.76 -13.49 19.16
CA CYS A 225 7.63 -12.31 18.30
C CYS A 225 8.63 -12.34 17.14
N VAL A 226 8.26 -11.63 16.07
CA VAL A 226 9.13 -11.32 14.95
C VAL A 226 9.26 -9.82 14.88
N GLU A 227 10.48 -9.33 14.80
CA GLU A 227 10.82 -7.93 14.61
C GLU A 227 11.47 -7.76 13.24
N TYR A 228 11.04 -6.75 12.49
CA TYR A 228 11.61 -6.38 11.21
C TYR A 228 12.80 -5.45 11.42
N ASP A 229 13.99 -5.89 11.02
CA ASP A 229 15.19 -5.04 11.00
C ASP A 229 15.23 -4.28 9.67
N GLY A 230 14.79 -3.01 9.67
CA GLY A 230 14.94 -2.10 8.53
C GLY A 230 16.42 -1.82 8.24
N TRP A 231 16.74 -1.44 6.99
CA TRP A 231 18.09 -1.08 6.54
C TRP A 231 18.72 0.13 7.26
N GLU A 232 17.94 0.86 8.06
CA GLU A 232 18.41 2.02 8.83
C GLU A 232 18.94 1.67 10.22
N THR A 233 19.68 0.57 10.36
CA THR A 233 20.43 0.32 11.60
C THR A 233 21.59 1.30 11.70
N HIS A 234 21.32 2.49 12.23
CA HIS A 234 22.37 3.40 12.64
C HIS A 234 23.22 2.70 13.74
N ALA A 235 24.54 2.67 13.54
CA ALA A 235 25.50 2.06 14.46
C ALA A 235 25.34 2.48 15.93
N GLY A 236 24.65 3.60 16.21
CA GLY A 236 24.35 4.08 17.57
C GLY A 236 23.18 3.41 18.29
N ARG A 237 22.33 2.64 17.59
CA ARG A 237 21.14 1.97 18.18
C ARG A 237 21.37 0.50 18.49
N ALA A 238 22.41 -0.13 17.95
CA ALA A 238 22.65 -1.58 18.13
C ALA A 238 22.76 -2.02 19.58
N ALA A 239 23.37 -1.21 20.46
CA ALA A 239 23.47 -1.51 21.89
C ALA A 239 22.11 -1.44 22.60
N ALA A 240 21.29 -0.44 22.27
CA ALA A 240 19.94 -0.29 22.82
C ALA A 240 19.02 -1.42 22.37
N ASP A 241 19.12 -1.81 21.10
CA ASP A 241 18.34 -2.91 20.52
C ASP A 241 18.74 -4.28 21.09
N ALA A 242 20.04 -4.46 21.35
CA ALA A 242 20.52 -5.67 22.04
C ALA A 242 20.04 -5.73 23.50
N ALA A 243 20.06 -4.60 24.21
CA ALA A 243 19.54 -4.50 25.58
C ALA A 243 18.03 -4.78 25.64
N ARG A 244 17.25 -4.21 24.71
CA ARG A 244 15.80 -4.45 24.56
C ARG A 244 15.52 -5.93 24.30
N ALA A 245 16.23 -6.55 23.36
CA ALA A 245 16.07 -7.97 23.06
C ALA A 245 16.44 -8.85 24.26
N ALA A 246 17.49 -8.51 25.03
CA ALA A 246 17.87 -9.22 26.26
C ALA A 246 16.79 -9.09 27.34
N GLU A 247 16.15 -7.92 27.46
CA GLU A 247 15.04 -7.72 28.38
C GLU A 247 13.81 -8.54 28.02
N LEU A 248 13.43 -8.56 26.74
CA LEU A 248 12.35 -9.41 26.25
C LEU A 248 12.60 -10.88 26.53
N ARG A 249 13.84 -11.36 26.31
CA ARG A 249 14.22 -12.75 26.63
C ARG A 249 14.13 -13.06 28.13
N ARG A 250 14.51 -12.10 29.01
CA ARG A 250 14.34 -12.26 30.48
C ARG A 250 12.86 -12.39 30.85
N HIS A 251 11.95 -11.76 30.11
CA HIS A 251 10.51 -11.92 30.27
C HIS A 251 9.95 -13.18 29.55
N GLY A 252 10.84 -14.04 29.07
CA GLY A 252 10.49 -15.32 28.47
C GLY A 252 10.04 -15.23 27.01
N TRP A 253 10.26 -14.14 26.32
CA TRP A 253 9.97 -14.02 24.89
C TRP A 253 11.05 -14.69 24.02
N ILE A 254 10.61 -15.35 22.97
CA ILE A 254 11.47 -15.76 21.86
C ILE A 254 11.39 -14.65 20.81
N VAL A 255 12.49 -13.93 20.63
CA VAL A 255 12.58 -12.80 19.68
C VAL A 255 13.35 -13.27 18.45
N ILE A 256 12.69 -13.23 17.31
CA ILE A 256 13.25 -13.55 15.99
C ILE A 256 13.33 -12.25 15.20
N ARG A 257 14.52 -11.90 14.71
CA ARG A 257 14.72 -10.72 13.88
C ARG A 257 14.88 -11.14 12.42
N VAL A 258 14.32 -10.37 11.53
CA VAL A 258 14.40 -10.60 10.09
C VAL A 258 14.63 -9.32 9.33
N ALA A 259 15.65 -9.35 8.46
CA ALA A 259 15.80 -8.34 7.40
C ALA A 259 15.16 -8.93 6.15
N VAL A 260 14.01 -8.37 5.73
CA VAL A 260 13.34 -8.87 4.51
C VAL A 260 14.06 -8.32 3.28
N GLY A 261 14.89 -9.15 2.67
CA GLY A 261 15.63 -8.77 1.47
C GLY A 261 15.66 -9.85 0.40
N ASP A 262 15.67 -11.12 0.79
CA ASP A 262 15.77 -12.24 -0.13
C ASP A 262 14.99 -13.48 0.34
N GLN A 263 14.85 -14.48 -0.57
CA GLN A 263 14.16 -15.75 -0.27
C GLN A 263 14.86 -16.58 0.80
N ARG A 264 16.17 -16.44 0.98
CA ARG A 264 16.95 -17.16 1.98
C ARG A 264 16.60 -16.70 3.39
N SER A 265 16.55 -15.39 3.60
CA SER A 265 16.14 -14.79 4.88
C SER A 265 14.74 -15.22 5.29
N ILE A 266 13.82 -15.35 4.33
CA ILE A 266 12.46 -15.87 4.58
C ILE A 266 12.52 -17.34 4.99
N GLY A 267 13.31 -18.20 4.33
CA GLY A 267 13.45 -19.61 4.67
C GLY A 267 14.01 -19.81 6.08
N GLU A 268 15.02 -19.04 6.46
CA GLU A 268 15.61 -19.05 7.80
C GLU A 268 14.60 -18.60 8.87
N LEU A 269 13.83 -17.54 8.59
CA LEU A 269 12.75 -17.06 9.46
C LEU A 269 11.71 -18.15 9.71
N LEU A 270 11.18 -18.76 8.64
CA LEU A 270 10.13 -19.79 8.75
C LEU A 270 10.63 -21.00 9.55
N SER A 271 11.89 -21.39 9.37
CA SER A 271 12.52 -22.48 10.13
C SER A 271 12.66 -22.12 11.61
N ALA A 272 13.15 -20.93 11.92
CA ALA A 272 13.29 -20.43 13.29
C ALA A 272 11.92 -20.32 14.00
N LEU A 273 10.90 -19.84 13.28
CA LEU A 273 9.53 -19.75 13.82
C LEU A 273 8.96 -21.14 14.12
N ARG A 274 9.07 -22.12 13.20
CA ARG A 274 8.62 -23.50 13.46
C ARG A 274 9.28 -24.08 14.70
N ALA A 275 10.58 -23.88 14.86
CA ALA A 275 11.30 -24.31 16.05
C ALA A 275 10.80 -23.61 17.33
N ALA A 276 10.51 -22.30 17.25
CA ALA A 276 9.97 -21.53 18.37
C ALA A 276 8.58 -22.01 18.79
N PHE A 277 7.70 -22.26 17.81
CA PHE A 277 6.36 -22.79 18.05
C PHE A 277 6.41 -24.19 18.67
N ALA A 278 7.22 -25.09 18.11
CA ALA A 278 7.44 -26.44 18.68
C ALA A 278 7.95 -26.37 20.13
N LYS A 279 8.90 -25.47 20.45
CA LYS A 279 9.38 -25.23 21.80
C LYS A 279 8.28 -24.78 22.76
N ARG A 280 7.21 -24.16 22.26
CA ARG A 280 6.04 -23.74 23.04
C ARG A 280 4.92 -24.78 23.07
N GLY A 281 5.17 -25.98 22.54
CA GLY A 281 4.20 -27.09 22.52
C GLY A 281 3.07 -26.87 21.50
N TYR A 282 3.24 -25.96 20.54
CA TYR A 282 2.26 -25.75 19.48
C TYR A 282 2.50 -26.80 18.37
N THR A 283 1.46 -27.60 18.11
CA THR A 283 1.44 -28.57 17.00
C THR A 283 0.50 -28.06 15.92
N TRP A 284 0.94 -28.19 14.67
CA TRP A 284 0.20 -27.78 13.46
C TRP A 284 -0.94 -28.73 13.14
#